data_856f243b524c397d64cb07cf03a172ea
#
_entry.id   856f243b524c397d64cb07cf03a172ea
#
_cell.length_a   1.000
_cell.length_b   1.000
_cell.length_c   1.000
_cell.angle_alpha   90.00
_cell.angle_beta   90.00
_cell.angle_gamma   90.00
#
_symmetry.space_group_name_H-M   'P 1'
#
loop_
_entity.id
_entity.type
_entity.pdbx_description
1 polymer ?
#
loop_
_entity_poly.entity_id
_entity_poly.type
_entity_poly.pdbx_seq_one_letter_code
_entity_poly.pdbx_strand_id
1 'polypeptide(L)'
;MAVTTPIPINTLKDYSDSYNAAWKYFGQFFEEQGVEYLNFNTQYFKAFTHDLKAYTDYDGHMNGDAAKEYSEVLAQVLESVGQRK
;
A
#
# COMPACT_ATOMS: atom_id res chain seq x y z
N MET A 1 1.09 8.80 -10.84
CA MET A 1 0.91 8.40 -9.43
C MET A 1 1.39 6.96 -9.24
N ALA A 2 2.14 6.72 -8.19
CA ALA A 2 2.65 5.39 -7.86
C ALA A 2 2.00 4.91 -6.55
N VAL A 3 1.70 3.61 -6.47
CA VAL A 3 1.01 3.02 -5.31
C VAL A 3 1.73 1.75 -4.89
N THR A 4 2.03 1.62 -3.58
CA THR A 4 2.44 0.35 -2.98
C THR A 4 1.22 -0.24 -2.29
N THR A 5 0.79 -1.41 -2.73
CA THR A 5 -0.39 -2.10 -2.20
C THR A 5 -0.13 -2.67 -0.80
N PRO A 6 -1.18 -2.89 0.03
CA PRO A 6 -0.98 -3.47 1.35
C PRO A 6 -0.50 -4.91 1.28
N ILE A 7 0.28 -5.32 2.28
CA ILE A 7 0.77 -6.70 2.44
C ILE A 7 0.40 -7.22 3.83
N PRO A 8 0.40 -8.56 4.03
CA PRO A 8 0.02 -9.13 5.33
C PRO A 8 0.91 -8.68 6.47
N ILE A 9 0.32 -8.49 7.65
CA ILE A 9 1.05 -8.01 8.83
C ILE A 9 2.20 -8.95 9.22
N ASN A 10 2.04 -10.25 8.98
CA ASN A 10 3.10 -11.24 9.26
C ASN A 10 4.35 -10.95 8.43
N THR A 11 4.18 -10.67 7.14
CA THR A 11 5.27 -10.34 6.23
C THR A 11 5.91 -9.00 6.60
N LEU A 12 5.09 -8.02 6.96
CA LEU A 12 5.59 -6.71 7.41
C LEU A 12 6.50 -6.83 8.63
N LYS A 13 6.13 -7.68 9.60
CA LYS A 13 6.93 -7.89 10.81
C LYS A 13 8.25 -8.60 10.50
N ASP A 14 8.20 -9.62 9.64
CA ASP A 14 9.37 -10.47 9.36
C ASP A 14 10.41 -9.75 8.50
N TYR A 15 9.99 -8.84 7.62
CA TYR A 15 10.86 -8.19 6.64
C TYR A 15 10.80 -6.67 6.71
N SER A 16 10.48 -6.11 7.89
CA SER A 16 10.26 -4.67 8.04
C SER A 16 11.45 -3.81 7.60
N ASP A 17 12.66 -4.21 7.93
CA ASP A 17 13.87 -3.43 7.58
C ASP A 17 14.05 -3.35 6.06
N SER A 18 13.88 -4.49 5.37
CA SER A 18 14.01 -4.56 3.92
C SER A 18 12.94 -3.72 3.22
N TYR A 19 11.69 -3.81 3.67
CA TYR A 19 10.60 -3.04 3.10
C TYR A 19 10.76 -1.54 3.36
N ASN A 20 11.12 -1.16 4.58
CA ASN A 20 11.30 0.25 4.93
C ASN A 20 12.42 0.89 4.10
N ALA A 21 13.53 0.17 3.88
CA ALA A 21 14.61 0.64 3.03
C ALA A 21 14.16 0.84 1.58
N ALA A 22 13.41 -0.13 1.03
CA ALA A 22 12.88 -0.05 -0.31
C ALA A 22 11.88 1.13 -0.47
N TRP A 23 10.99 1.29 0.50
CA TRP A 23 9.98 2.36 0.44
C TRP A 23 10.59 3.75 0.59
N LYS A 24 11.65 3.88 1.38
CA LYS A 24 12.39 5.13 1.48
C LYS A 24 13.03 5.49 0.14
N TYR A 25 13.63 4.51 -0.52
CA TYR A 25 14.20 4.70 -1.86
C TYR A 25 13.13 5.11 -2.87
N PHE A 26 12.01 4.39 -2.91
CA PHE A 26 10.93 4.71 -3.85
C PHE A 26 10.31 6.08 -3.57
N GLY A 27 10.12 6.43 -2.30
CA GLY A 27 9.58 7.73 -1.92
C GLY A 27 10.46 8.88 -2.42
N GLN A 28 11.77 8.76 -2.26
CA GLN A 28 12.72 9.75 -2.75
C GLN A 28 12.75 9.82 -4.26
N PHE A 29 12.75 8.64 -4.91
CA PHE A 29 12.76 8.57 -6.38
C PHE A 29 11.53 9.25 -6.98
N PHE A 30 10.33 8.93 -6.48
CA PHE A 30 9.11 9.51 -7.02
C PHE A 30 8.99 10.99 -6.70
N GLU A 31 9.45 11.43 -5.53
CA GLU A 31 9.49 12.86 -5.20
C GLU A 31 10.35 13.63 -6.20
N GLU A 32 11.52 13.12 -6.53
CA GLU A 32 12.42 13.73 -7.52
C GLU A 32 11.80 13.81 -8.92
N GLN A 33 10.94 12.83 -9.26
CA GLN A 33 10.24 12.80 -10.54
C GLN A 33 8.94 13.61 -10.54
N GLY A 34 8.57 14.21 -9.42
CA GLY A 34 7.31 14.93 -9.29
C GLY A 34 6.08 14.02 -9.32
N VAL A 35 6.25 12.75 -8.96
CA VAL A 35 5.18 11.74 -8.94
C VAL A 35 4.71 11.52 -7.51
N GLU A 36 3.39 11.59 -7.28
CA GLU A 36 2.82 11.28 -5.99
C GLU A 36 2.94 9.80 -5.68
N TYR A 37 3.38 9.47 -4.46
CA TYR A 37 3.56 8.08 -4.00
C TYR A 37 2.67 7.80 -2.80
N LEU A 38 1.80 6.79 -2.93
CA LEU A 38 0.89 6.34 -1.87
C LEU A 38 1.32 4.95 -1.40
N ASN A 39 1.55 4.80 -0.11
CA ASN A 39 1.96 3.51 0.47
C ASN A 39 0.92 3.05 1.49
N PHE A 40 0.23 1.95 1.19
CA PHE A 40 -0.80 1.37 2.05
C PHE A 40 -0.23 0.56 3.21
N ASN A 41 1.09 0.54 3.38
CA ASN A 41 1.76 -0.13 4.50
C ASN A 41 2.35 0.87 5.52
N THR A 42 2.31 2.16 5.21
CA THR A 42 2.82 3.22 6.08
C THR A 42 1.79 4.34 6.21
N GLN A 43 1.78 5.28 5.27
CA GLN A 43 0.91 6.46 5.28
C GLN A 43 -0.58 6.09 5.35
N TYR A 44 -0.99 5.06 4.63
CA TYR A 44 -2.37 4.59 4.57
C TYR A 44 -2.54 3.20 5.20
N PHE A 45 -1.74 2.88 6.21
CA PHE A 45 -1.78 1.57 6.87
C PHE A 45 -3.18 1.21 7.36
N LYS A 46 -3.89 2.18 7.93
CA LYS A 46 -5.22 1.94 8.50
C LYS A 46 -6.35 1.92 7.47
N ALA A 47 -6.07 2.24 6.22
CA ALA A 47 -7.10 2.32 5.19
C ALA A 47 -7.60 0.95 4.75
N PHE A 48 -6.80 -0.11 4.91
CA PHE A 48 -7.16 -1.45 4.51
C PHE A 48 -6.56 -2.49 5.47
N THR A 49 -7.17 -3.68 5.49
CA THR A 49 -6.73 -4.76 6.39
C THR A 49 -5.37 -5.34 6.01
N HIS A 50 -4.58 -5.67 7.02
CA HIS A 50 -3.33 -6.42 6.86
C HIS A 50 -3.44 -7.83 7.46
N ASP A 51 -4.66 -8.28 7.77
CA ASP A 51 -4.92 -9.63 8.27
C ASP A 51 -4.66 -10.64 7.15
N LEU A 52 -3.88 -11.68 7.46
CA LEU A 52 -3.51 -12.71 6.49
C LEU A 52 -4.72 -13.36 5.81
N LYS A 53 -5.88 -13.38 6.44
CA LYS A 53 -7.12 -13.93 5.87
C LYS A 53 -7.55 -13.25 4.57
N ALA A 54 -7.15 -11.98 4.36
CA ALA A 54 -7.50 -11.23 3.15
C ALA A 54 -6.57 -11.56 1.98
N TYR A 55 -5.52 -12.34 2.20
CA TYR A 55 -4.46 -12.59 1.23
C TYR A 55 -4.35 -14.07 0.92
N THR A 56 -3.95 -14.40 -0.32
CA THR A 56 -3.76 -15.79 -0.76
C THR A 56 -2.37 -16.32 -0.42
N ASP A 57 -1.42 -15.42 -0.13
CA ASP A 57 -0.04 -15.76 0.21
C ASP A 57 0.58 -14.67 1.09
N TYR A 58 1.86 -14.85 1.43
CA TYR A 58 2.61 -13.89 2.25
C TYR A 58 3.17 -12.70 1.47
N ASP A 59 3.06 -12.71 0.15
CA ASP A 59 3.61 -11.64 -0.71
C ASP A 59 2.62 -10.49 -0.97
N GLY A 60 1.38 -10.65 -0.52
CA GLY A 60 0.39 -9.59 -0.65
C GLY A 60 -0.60 -9.79 -1.79
N HIS A 61 -0.69 -10.99 -2.35
CA HIS A 61 -1.75 -11.29 -3.33
C HIS A 61 -3.08 -11.46 -2.60
N MET A 62 -4.00 -10.55 -2.84
CA MET A 62 -5.32 -10.54 -2.18
C MET A 62 -6.22 -11.63 -2.77
N ASN A 63 -7.11 -12.19 -1.90
CA ASN A 63 -8.21 -13.00 -2.43
C ASN A 63 -9.23 -12.12 -3.16
N GLY A 64 -10.20 -12.73 -3.88
CA GLY A 64 -11.12 -11.99 -4.74
C GLY A 64 -11.95 -10.94 -3.99
N ASP A 65 -12.46 -11.30 -2.81
CA ASP A 65 -13.27 -10.38 -2.00
C ASP A 65 -12.43 -9.20 -1.48
N ALA A 66 -11.22 -9.49 -1.00
CA ALA A 66 -10.32 -8.45 -0.53
C ALA A 66 -9.87 -7.53 -1.66
N ALA A 67 -9.61 -8.07 -2.84
CA ALA A 67 -9.23 -7.27 -3.99
C ALA A 67 -10.34 -6.30 -4.38
N LYS A 68 -11.59 -6.72 -4.31
CA LYS A 68 -12.75 -5.87 -4.59
C LYS A 68 -12.85 -4.74 -3.56
N GLU A 69 -12.74 -5.07 -2.28
CA GLU A 69 -12.76 -4.07 -1.19
C GLU A 69 -11.61 -3.08 -1.32
N TYR A 70 -10.41 -3.58 -1.62
CA TYR A 70 -9.25 -2.72 -1.81
C TYR A 70 -9.44 -1.75 -2.97
N SER A 71 -10.03 -2.21 -4.08
CA SER A 71 -10.31 -1.34 -5.22
C SER A 71 -11.23 -0.18 -4.85
N GLU A 72 -12.23 -0.43 -4.00
CA GLU A 72 -13.13 0.61 -3.51
C GLU A 72 -12.40 1.59 -2.58
N VAL A 73 -11.57 1.08 -1.67
CA VAL A 73 -10.75 1.91 -0.76
C VAL A 73 -9.78 2.76 -1.58
N LEU A 74 -9.10 2.16 -2.54
CA LEU A 74 -8.15 2.88 -3.39
C LEU A 74 -8.85 4.01 -4.14
N ALA A 75 -10.03 3.76 -4.70
CA ALA A 75 -10.80 4.80 -5.39
C ALA A 75 -11.10 5.98 -4.47
N GLN A 76 -11.50 5.72 -3.22
CA GLN A 76 -11.79 6.77 -2.23
C GLN A 76 -10.52 7.57 -1.89
N VAL A 77 -9.39 6.89 -1.70
CA VAL A 77 -8.12 7.57 -1.41
C VAL A 77 -7.68 8.43 -2.60
N LEU A 78 -7.80 7.92 -3.83
CA LEU A 78 -7.45 8.67 -5.02
C LEU A 78 -8.33 9.91 -5.19
N GLU A 79 -9.62 9.81 -4.90
CA GLU A 79 -10.53 10.95 -4.92
C GLU A 79 -10.11 12.00 -3.90
N SER A 80 -9.79 11.59 -2.67
CA SER A 80 -9.33 12.48 -1.61
C SER A 80 -8.03 13.20 -2.00
N VAL A 81 -7.08 12.48 -2.58
CA VAL A 81 -5.81 13.05 -3.06
C VAL A 81 -6.06 14.06 -4.19
N GLY A 82 -6.96 13.73 -5.12
CA GLY A 82 -7.34 14.62 -6.20
C GLY A 82 -7.96 15.92 -5.71
N GLN A 83 -8.77 15.87 -4.66
CA GLN A 83 -9.40 17.05 -4.06
C GLN A 83 -8.41 18.00 -3.40
N ARG A 84 -7.24 17.49 -2.95
CA ARG A 84 -6.21 18.32 -2.32
C ARG A 84 -5.41 19.15 -3.33
N LYS A 85 -5.56 18.83 -4.60
CA LYS A 85 -4.87 19.52 -5.68
C LYS A 85 -5.76 20.60 -6.27
#